data_cc98b78f58a3e68ab9e8d72bc2857388
#
_entry.id   cc98b78f58a3e68ab9e8d72bc2857388
#
_cell.length_a   1.000
_cell.length_b   1.000
_cell.length_c   1.000
_cell.angle_alpha   90.00
_cell.angle_beta   90.00
_cell.angle_gamma   90.00
#
_symmetry.space_group_name_H-M   'P 1'
#
loop_
_entity.id
_entity.type
_entity.pdbx_description
1 polymer ?
#
loop_
_entity_poly.entity_id
_entity_poly.type
_entity_poly.pdbx_seq_one_letter_code
_entity_poly.pdbx_strand_id
1 'polypeptide(L)'
;MSARVELDRITELGERDFVHEMVDLFATAGREQIRDVRSALGRGDAVSLAQCAHKLKGACLGMFATTMAELAHNLEQAAKCARLEQASEMLSELEAAMDETTAQMRALRAHP
;
A
#
# COMPACT_ATOMS: atom_id res chain seq x y z
N MET A 1 5.64 -6.84 13.99
CA MET A 1 6.29 -5.53 13.83
C MET A 1 5.32 -4.54 13.21
N SER A 2 5.34 -3.31 13.67
CA SER A 2 4.48 -2.27 13.11
C SER A 2 4.97 -1.86 11.72
N ALA A 3 4.03 -1.53 10.84
CA ALA A 3 4.36 -0.98 9.55
C ALA A 3 5.06 0.38 9.72
N ARG A 4 6.12 0.61 8.94
CA ARG A 4 6.82 1.89 8.96
C ARG A 4 6.15 2.87 8.01
N VAL A 5 5.82 4.04 8.55
CA VAL A 5 5.26 5.15 7.79
C VAL A 5 6.02 6.40 8.24
N GLU A 6 6.52 7.15 7.30
CA GLU A 6 7.23 8.40 7.60
C GLU A 6 6.23 9.54 7.79
N LEU A 7 5.59 9.56 8.95
CA LEU A 7 4.51 10.51 9.27
C LEU A 7 4.95 11.97 9.16
N ASP A 8 6.17 12.28 9.55
CA ASP A 8 6.72 13.65 9.46
C ASP A 8 6.76 14.13 8.00
N ARG A 9 7.09 13.21 7.08
CA ARG A 9 7.14 13.55 5.65
C ARG A 9 5.73 13.81 5.11
N ILE A 10 4.74 13.10 5.64
CA ILE A 10 3.34 13.32 5.26
C ILE A 10 2.89 14.71 5.72
N THR A 11 3.20 15.09 6.96
CA THR A 11 2.81 16.41 7.49
C THR A 11 3.47 17.56 6.73
N GLU A 12 4.62 17.31 6.10
CA GLU A 12 5.31 18.31 5.29
C GLU A 12 4.72 18.50 3.89
N LEU A 13 3.76 17.66 3.47
CA LEU A 13 3.16 17.75 2.13
C LEU A 13 2.36 19.02 1.92
N GLY A 14 1.86 19.63 3.00
CA GLY A 14 1.06 20.85 2.89
C GLY A 14 0.33 21.17 4.18
N GLU A 15 -0.70 22.00 4.06
CA GLU A 15 -1.52 22.37 5.20
C GLU A 15 -2.33 21.17 5.70
N ARG A 16 -2.80 21.28 6.94
CA ARG A 16 -3.50 20.21 7.65
C ARG A 16 -4.66 19.60 6.87
N ASP A 17 -5.52 20.44 6.31
CA ASP A 17 -6.69 19.95 5.57
C ASP A 17 -6.27 19.18 4.31
N PHE A 18 -5.23 19.67 3.63
CA PHE A 18 -4.67 18.97 2.47
C PHE A 18 -4.10 17.60 2.86
N VAL A 19 -3.37 17.54 3.97
CA VAL A 19 -2.80 16.27 4.47
C VAL A 19 -3.92 15.28 4.79
N HIS A 20 -4.99 15.74 5.45
CA HIS A 20 -6.14 14.89 5.77
C HIS A 20 -6.80 14.34 4.51
N GLU A 21 -6.96 15.20 3.49
CA GLU A 21 -7.51 14.80 2.21
C GLU A 21 -6.63 13.74 1.52
N MET A 22 -5.32 13.94 1.54
CA MET A 22 -4.37 12.98 0.96
C MET A 22 -4.40 11.63 1.67
N VAL A 23 -4.52 11.64 2.99
CA VAL A 23 -4.65 10.40 3.78
C VAL A 23 -5.94 9.66 3.40
N ASP A 24 -7.06 10.37 3.29
CA ASP A 24 -8.34 9.75 2.91
C ASP A 24 -8.29 9.18 1.49
N LEU A 25 -7.68 9.92 0.56
CA LEU A 25 -7.51 9.44 -0.82
C LEU A 25 -6.63 8.18 -0.87
N PHE A 26 -5.54 8.18 -0.12
CA PHE A 26 -4.65 7.02 -0.05
C PHE A 26 -5.38 5.80 0.51
N ALA A 27 -6.15 5.99 1.60
CA ALA A 27 -6.89 4.89 2.22
C ALA A 27 -7.89 4.27 1.26
N THR A 28 -8.62 5.09 0.50
CA THR A 28 -9.61 4.63 -0.47
C THR A 28 -8.94 3.95 -1.67
N ALA A 29 -7.99 4.64 -2.30
CA ALA A 29 -7.30 4.13 -3.48
C ALA A 29 -6.47 2.89 -3.15
N GLY A 30 -5.82 2.87 -1.99
CA GLY A 30 -5.01 1.73 -1.56
C GLY A 30 -5.84 0.46 -1.40
N ARG A 31 -7.03 0.58 -0.81
CA ARG A 31 -7.93 -0.57 -0.67
C ARG A 31 -8.42 -1.09 -2.01
N GLU A 32 -8.72 -0.21 -2.94
CA GLU A 32 -9.11 -0.59 -4.30
C GLU A 32 -7.96 -1.30 -5.01
N GLN A 33 -6.75 -0.79 -4.88
CA GLN A 33 -5.57 -1.38 -5.51
C GLN A 33 -5.23 -2.75 -4.91
N ILE A 34 -5.42 -2.93 -3.61
CA ILE A 34 -5.25 -4.23 -2.97
C ILE A 34 -6.32 -5.22 -3.48
N ARG A 35 -7.54 -4.75 -3.69
CA ARG A 35 -8.61 -5.55 -4.28
C ARG A 35 -8.23 -6.03 -5.69
N ASP A 36 -7.63 -5.13 -6.49
CA ASP A 36 -7.16 -5.46 -7.84
C ASP A 36 -6.06 -6.52 -7.80
N VAL A 37 -5.13 -6.38 -6.85
CA VAL A 37 -4.07 -7.38 -6.61
C VAL A 37 -4.70 -8.75 -6.29
N ARG A 38 -5.65 -8.76 -5.35
CA ARG A 38 -6.33 -10.01 -4.96
C ARG A 38 -7.04 -10.65 -6.15
N SER A 39 -7.71 -9.85 -6.96
CA SER A 39 -8.42 -10.33 -8.14
C SER A 39 -7.47 -10.95 -9.16
N ALA A 40 -6.36 -10.27 -9.47
CA ALA A 40 -5.36 -10.78 -10.41
C ALA A 40 -4.74 -12.08 -9.91
N LEU A 41 -4.42 -12.15 -8.62
CA LEU A 41 -3.87 -13.35 -8.00
C LEU A 41 -4.87 -14.51 -8.08
N GLY A 42 -6.14 -14.24 -7.80
CA GLY A 42 -7.20 -15.25 -7.85
C GLY A 42 -7.43 -15.82 -9.26
N ARG A 43 -7.15 -15.02 -10.27
CA ARG A 43 -7.22 -15.50 -11.68
C ARG A 43 -5.93 -16.16 -12.16
N GLY A 44 -4.88 -16.17 -11.34
CA GLY A 44 -3.58 -16.68 -11.76
C GLY A 44 -2.92 -15.83 -12.84
N ASP A 45 -3.30 -14.55 -12.94
CA ASP A 45 -2.82 -13.64 -13.99
C ASP A 45 -1.58 -12.89 -13.50
N ALA A 46 -0.41 -13.48 -13.75
CA ALA A 46 0.86 -12.94 -13.26
C ALA A 46 1.19 -11.56 -13.86
N VAL A 47 0.81 -11.32 -15.11
CA VAL A 47 1.08 -10.03 -15.78
C VAL A 47 0.26 -8.93 -15.12
N SER A 48 -1.05 -9.13 -14.96
CA SER A 48 -1.92 -8.17 -14.27
C SER A 48 -1.49 -7.98 -12.84
N LEU A 49 -1.10 -9.05 -12.16
CA LEU A 49 -0.63 -8.99 -10.77
C LEU A 49 0.58 -8.07 -10.64
N ALA A 50 1.57 -8.22 -11.53
CA ALA A 50 2.75 -7.37 -11.54
C ALA A 50 2.40 -5.91 -11.78
N GLN A 51 1.48 -5.64 -12.70
CA GLN A 51 1.03 -4.27 -13.00
C GLN A 51 0.32 -3.64 -11.82
N CYS A 52 -0.58 -4.38 -11.17
CA CYS A 52 -1.31 -3.89 -9.99
C CYS A 52 -0.37 -3.62 -8.81
N ALA A 53 0.59 -4.51 -8.59
CA ALA A 53 1.58 -4.34 -7.52
C ALA A 53 2.47 -3.11 -7.77
N HIS A 54 2.86 -2.88 -9.03
CA HIS A 54 3.66 -1.72 -9.41
C HIS A 54 2.90 -0.41 -9.13
N LYS A 55 1.63 -0.37 -9.51
CA LYS A 55 0.78 0.80 -9.27
C LYS A 55 0.63 1.08 -7.77
N LEU A 56 0.40 0.04 -6.98
CA LEU A 56 0.29 0.16 -5.52
C LEU A 56 1.60 0.67 -4.92
N LYS A 57 2.73 0.15 -5.38
CA LYS A 57 4.05 0.61 -4.93
C LYS A 57 4.21 2.12 -5.11
N GLY A 58 3.83 2.62 -6.29
CA GLY A 58 3.91 4.05 -6.59
C GLY A 58 3.08 4.89 -5.62
N ALA A 59 1.85 4.46 -5.34
CA ALA A 59 0.97 5.14 -4.40
C ALA A 59 1.56 5.15 -2.98
N CYS A 60 2.14 4.02 -2.55
CA CYS A 60 2.76 3.91 -1.23
C CYS A 60 3.99 4.81 -1.10
N LEU A 61 4.83 4.87 -2.13
CA LEU A 61 6.00 5.75 -2.14
C LEU A 61 5.58 7.21 -2.06
N GLY A 62 4.51 7.59 -2.76
CA GLY A 62 4.01 8.97 -2.75
C GLY A 62 3.47 9.40 -1.40
N MET A 63 3.05 8.46 -0.55
CA MET A 63 2.52 8.75 0.79
C MET A 63 3.46 8.26 1.89
N PHE A 64 4.73 7.98 1.57
CA PHE A 64 5.75 7.60 2.55
C PHE A 64 5.38 6.39 3.40
N ALA A 65 4.58 5.48 2.83
CA ALA A 65 4.21 4.21 3.46
C ALA A 65 5.30 3.18 3.15
N THR A 66 6.39 3.25 3.90
CA THR A 66 7.64 2.53 3.60
C THR A 66 7.48 1.02 3.60
N THR A 67 6.85 0.46 4.62
CA THR A 67 6.65 -0.99 4.71
C THR A 67 5.77 -1.50 3.57
N MET A 68 4.66 -0.80 3.30
CA MET A 68 3.77 -1.18 2.19
C MET A 68 4.48 -1.09 0.84
N ALA A 69 5.32 -0.07 0.64
CA ALA A 69 6.07 0.08 -0.61
C ALA A 69 7.03 -1.09 -0.82
N GLU A 70 7.71 -1.53 0.23
CA GLU A 70 8.62 -2.69 0.16
C GLU A 70 7.85 -3.98 -0.15
N LEU A 71 6.70 -4.19 0.51
CA LEU A 71 5.88 -5.36 0.28
C LEU A 71 5.31 -5.38 -1.14
N ALA A 72 4.85 -4.23 -1.63
CA ALA A 72 4.33 -4.11 -2.99
C ALA A 72 5.43 -4.37 -4.02
N HIS A 73 6.66 -3.91 -3.76
CA HIS A 73 7.80 -4.19 -4.62
C HIS A 73 8.10 -5.69 -4.67
N ASN A 74 8.15 -6.34 -3.51
CA ASN A 74 8.41 -7.78 -3.44
C ASN A 74 7.31 -8.58 -4.13
N LEU A 75 6.07 -8.14 -4.01
CA LEU A 75 4.94 -8.75 -4.69
C LEU A 75 5.09 -8.63 -6.21
N GLU A 76 5.49 -7.45 -6.68
CA GLU A 76 5.75 -7.22 -8.10
C GLU A 76 6.82 -8.18 -8.63
N GLN A 77 7.92 -8.35 -7.89
CA GLN A 77 9.00 -9.25 -8.29
C GLN A 77 8.54 -10.71 -8.31
N ALA A 78 7.79 -11.14 -7.31
CA ALA A 78 7.23 -12.49 -7.28
C ALA A 78 6.31 -12.74 -8.49
N ALA A 79 5.48 -11.75 -8.84
CA ALA A 79 4.59 -11.83 -10.00
C ALA A 79 5.36 -11.96 -11.30
N LYS A 80 6.43 -11.19 -11.46
CA LYS A 80 7.29 -11.24 -12.65
C LYS A 80 7.97 -12.61 -12.83
N CYS A 81 8.18 -13.32 -11.71
CA CYS A 81 8.75 -14.66 -11.71
C CYS A 81 7.68 -15.76 -11.68
N ALA A 82 6.41 -15.38 -11.78
CA ALA A 82 5.24 -16.27 -11.71
C ALA A 82 5.21 -17.13 -10.44
N ARG A 83 5.69 -16.59 -9.32
CA ARG A 83 5.72 -17.26 -8.01
C ARG A 83 4.45 -16.93 -7.23
N LEU A 84 3.33 -17.50 -7.67
CA LEU A 84 2.01 -17.13 -7.16
C LEU A 84 1.74 -17.54 -5.71
N GLU A 85 2.36 -18.63 -5.23
CA GLU A 85 2.23 -19.03 -3.82
C GLU A 85 2.87 -18.00 -2.90
N GLN A 86 4.06 -17.53 -3.25
CA GLN A 86 4.75 -16.48 -2.50
C GLN A 86 3.95 -15.18 -2.56
N ALA A 87 3.38 -14.88 -3.72
CA ALA A 87 2.54 -13.69 -3.88
C ALA A 87 1.33 -13.72 -2.94
N SER A 88 0.73 -14.89 -2.72
CA SER A 88 -0.40 -15.04 -1.81
C SER A 88 -0.03 -14.69 -0.37
N GLU A 89 1.13 -15.15 0.10
CA GLU A 89 1.64 -14.81 1.43
C GLU A 89 1.92 -13.32 1.56
N MET A 90 2.52 -12.75 0.52
CA MET A 90 2.83 -11.31 0.48
C MET A 90 1.58 -10.46 0.49
N LEU A 91 0.51 -10.91 -0.17
CA LEU A 91 -0.78 -10.21 -0.14
C LEU A 91 -1.32 -10.13 1.28
N SER A 92 -1.26 -11.22 2.04
CA SER A 92 -1.71 -11.24 3.43
C SER A 92 -0.92 -10.24 4.29
N GLU A 93 0.39 -10.19 4.12
CA GLU A 93 1.24 -9.21 4.82
C GLU A 93 0.88 -7.79 4.43
N LEU A 94 0.63 -7.57 3.14
CA LEU A 94 0.27 -6.26 2.60
C LEU A 94 -1.07 -5.77 3.16
N GLU A 95 -2.05 -6.67 3.29
CA GLU A 95 -3.35 -6.34 3.86
C GLU A 95 -3.22 -5.93 5.34
N ALA A 96 -2.41 -6.66 6.09
CA ALA A 96 -2.14 -6.32 7.48
C ALA A 96 -1.41 -4.97 7.59
N ALA A 97 -0.42 -4.74 6.73
CA ALA A 97 0.32 -3.48 6.70
C ALA A 97 -0.58 -2.30 6.31
N MET A 98 -1.56 -2.52 5.44
CA MET A 98 -2.53 -1.48 5.06
C MET A 98 -3.33 -1.02 6.27
N ASP A 99 -3.81 -1.96 7.09
CA ASP A 99 -4.58 -1.63 8.29
C ASP A 99 -3.73 -0.82 9.29
N GLU A 100 -2.49 -1.23 9.53
CA GLU A 100 -1.59 -0.51 10.43
C GLU A 100 -1.23 0.87 9.88
N THR A 101 -0.93 0.95 8.58
CA THR A 101 -0.55 2.20 7.91
C THR A 101 -1.68 3.22 7.98
N THR A 102 -2.90 2.81 7.63
CA THR A 102 -4.05 3.72 7.67
C THR A 102 -4.38 4.14 9.11
N ALA A 103 -4.20 3.27 10.08
CA ALA A 103 -4.40 3.61 11.49
C ALA A 103 -3.41 4.70 11.93
N GLN A 104 -2.13 4.56 11.57
CA GLN A 104 -1.11 5.57 11.89
C GLN A 104 -1.40 6.91 11.21
N MET A 105 -1.78 6.87 9.93
CA MET A 105 -2.11 8.08 9.17
C MET A 105 -3.33 8.79 9.76
N ARG A 106 -4.35 8.04 10.14
CA ARG A 106 -5.57 8.60 10.76
C ARG A 106 -5.30 9.19 12.14
N ALA A 107 -4.30 8.69 12.84
CA ALA A 107 -3.89 9.26 14.13
C ALA A 107 -3.40 10.71 13.98
N LEU A 108 -2.88 11.10 12.82
CA LEU A 108 -2.51 12.48 12.53
C LEU A 108 -3.72 13.42 12.58
N ARG A 109 -4.92 12.92 12.27
CA ARG A 109 -6.16 13.71 12.30
C ARG A 109 -6.65 13.98 13.73
N ALA A 110 -6.24 13.15 14.68
CA ALA A 110 -6.64 13.27 16.07
C ALA A 110 -5.83 14.34 16.82
N HIS A 111 -4.70 14.79 16.24
CA HIS A 111 -3.85 15.81 16.83
C HIS A 111 -4.17 17.17 16.22
N PRO A 112 -4.50 18.18 17.06
CA PRO A 112 -4.80 19.54 16.57
C PRO A 112 -3.57 20.23 15.98
#